data_9bb8d409521bcdd8007444517d21c6b0
#
_entry.id   9bb8d409521bcdd8007444517d21c6b0
#
_cell.length_a   1.000
_cell.length_b   1.000
_cell.length_c   1.000
_cell.angle_alpha   90.00
_cell.angle_beta   90.00
_cell.angle_gamma   90.00
#
_symmetry.space_group_name_H-M   'P 1'
#
loop_
_entity.id
_entity.type
_entity.pdbx_description
1 polymer ?
#
loop_
_entity_poly.entity_id
_entity_poly.type
_entity_poly.pdbx_seq_one_letter_code
_entity_poly.pdbx_strand_id
1 'polypeptide(L)'
;MSLAAPITAGFPALHDPRYPIHRIAERLEPYLQVIVERFHPERIILFGSYAYGQPDRDSDLDLLVIRRNIPSERASNLEIAHAFWEVPGPRPSFTILSKTPERIAERLAVKSPLYEEIVGKGLEVYAAS
;
A
#
# COMPACT_ATOMS: atom_id res chain seq x y z
N MET A 1 -10.18 -24.82 -11.18
CA MET A 1 -9.57 -24.42 -10.97
C MET A 1 -9.31 -23.57 -10.19
N SER A 2 -9.23 -23.61 -9.71
CA SER A 2 -8.91 -22.94 -9.01
C SER A 2 -8.18 -22.07 -8.75
N LEU A 3 -7.73 -22.00 -9.04
CA LEU A 3 -6.96 -21.08 -9.37
C LEU A 3 -7.18 -19.78 -8.80
N ALA A 4 -8.35 -19.36 -8.77
CA ALA A 4 -8.71 -18.09 -8.27
C ALA A 4 -8.48 -17.96 -6.79
N ALA A 5 -8.44 -19.04 -6.13
CA ALA A 5 -8.31 -19.03 -4.70
C ALA A 5 -7.05 -18.35 -4.19
N PRO A 6 -5.88 -18.57 -4.79
CA PRO A 6 -4.69 -17.89 -4.29
C PRO A 6 -4.77 -16.38 -4.39
N ILE A 7 -5.46 -15.91 -5.41
CA ILE A 7 -5.56 -14.48 -5.61
C ILE A 7 -6.43 -13.85 -4.57
N THR A 8 -7.52 -14.50 -4.24
CA THR A 8 -8.45 -13.93 -3.27
C THR A 8 -7.88 -13.90 -1.87
N ALA A 9 -6.90 -14.73 -1.60
CA ALA A 9 -6.27 -14.78 -0.29
C ALA A 9 -5.10 -13.83 -0.19
N GLY A 10 -4.92 -12.97 -1.16
CA GLY A 10 -3.69 -12.23 -1.35
C GLY A 10 -3.32 -11.20 -0.30
N PHE A 11 -4.23 -10.78 0.57
CA PHE A 11 -3.94 -9.70 1.52
C PHE A 11 -4.38 -10.06 2.94
N PRO A 12 -3.87 -11.16 3.49
CA PRO A 12 -4.32 -11.58 4.82
C PRO A 12 -3.97 -10.60 5.94
N ALA A 13 -2.92 -9.81 5.77
CA ALA A 13 -2.53 -8.86 6.79
C ALA A 13 -3.61 -7.82 7.06
N LEU A 14 -4.47 -7.53 6.09
CA LEU A 14 -5.56 -6.56 6.28
C LEU A 14 -6.58 -7.01 7.30
N HIS A 15 -6.63 -8.30 7.59
CA HIS A 15 -7.63 -8.85 8.51
C HIS A 15 -7.09 -9.06 9.92
N ASP A 16 -5.87 -8.60 10.18
CA ASP A 16 -5.28 -8.70 11.51
C ASP A 16 -5.95 -7.67 12.44
N PRO A 17 -6.67 -8.12 13.48
CA PRO A 17 -7.42 -7.18 14.33
C PRO A 17 -6.55 -6.24 15.16
N ARG A 18 -5.23 -6.47 15.20
CA ARG A 18 -4.34 -5.55 15.89
C ARG A 18 -4.17 -4.22 15.16
N TYR A 19 -4.55 -4.16 13.88
CA TYR A 19 -4.38 -2.97 13.06
C TYR A 19 -5.72 -2.39 12.67
N PRO A 20 -5.91 -1.07 12.80
CA PRO A 20 -7.20 -0.45 12.50
C PRO A 20 -7.76 -0.74 11.13
N ILE A 21 -6.89 -1.00 10.15
CA ILE A 21 -7.33 -1.28 8.79
C ILE A 21 -8.30 -2.46 8.71
N HIS A 22 -8.26 -3.39 9.68
CA HIS A 22 -9.12 -4.57 9.60
C HIS A 22 -10.60 -4.19 9.54
N ARG A 23 -10.97 -3.02 10.06
CA ARG A 23 -12.35 -2.55 10.05
C ARG A 23 -12.88 -2.22 8.67
N ILE A 24 -11.97 -1.90 7.75
CA ILE A 24 -12.34 -1.55 6.39
C ILE A 24 -11.51 -2.32 5.37
N ALA A 25 -11.02 -3.50 5.73
CA ALA A 25 -10.16 -4.30 4.87
C ALA A 25 -10.77 -4.50 3.48
N GLU A 26 -12.08 -4.78 3.41
CA GLU A 26 -12.74 -5.04 2.15
C GLU A 26 -12.76 -3.83 1.22
N ARG A 27 -12.70 -2.63 1.79
CA ARG A 27 -12.66 -1.41 0.98
C ARG A 27 -11.28 -1.20 0.36
N LEU A 28 -10.22 -1.66 1.01
CA LEU A 28 -8.85 -1.49 0.50
C LEU A 28 -8.44 -2.59 -0.47
N GLU A 29 -8.92 -3.81 -0.26
CA GLU A 29 -8.46 -4.96 -1.05
C GLU A 29 -8.52 -4.76 -2.56
N PRO A 30 -9.61 -4.24 -3.16
CA PRO A 30 -9.64 -4.10 -4.61
C PRO A 30 -8.59 -3.12 -5.14
N TYR A 31 -8.22 -2.12 -4.36
CA TYR A 31 -7.18 -1.18 -4.78
C TYR A 31 -5.80 -1.80 -4.73
N LEU A 32 -5.53 -2.61 -3.69
CA LEU A 32 -4.28 -3.35 -3.62
C LEU A 32 -4.16 -4.33 -4.78
N GLN A 33 -5.26 -4.97 -5.13
CA GLN A 33 -5.26 -5.92 -6.23
C GLN A 33 -4.92 -5.23 -7.56
N VAL A 34 -5.46 -4.04 -7.79
CA VAL A 34 -5.13 -3.26 -8.98
C VAL A 34 -3.64 -2.92 -9.01
N ILE A 35 -3.08 -2.48 -7.88
CA ILE A 35 -1.66 -2.15 -7.82
C ILE A 35 -0.81 -3.38 -8.16
N VAL A 36 -1.11 -4.50 -7.55
CA VAL A 36 -0.34 -5.74 -7.76
C VAL A 36 -0.42 -6.20 -9.21
N GLU A 37 -1.62 -6.22 -9.76
CA GLU A 37 -1.84 -6.74 -11.12
C GLU A 37 -1.28 -5.84 -12.21
N ARG A 38 -1.34 -4.53 -12.00
CA ARG A 38 -0.91 -3.58 -13.02
C ARG A 38 0.56 -3.22 -12.92
N PHE A 39 1.10 -3.16 -11.72
CA PHE A 39 2.42 -2.56 -11.52
C PHE A 39 3.45 -3.53 -10.95
N HIS A 40 3.04 -4.71 -10.49
CA HIS A 40 3.95 -5.75 -9.98
C HIS A 40 4.97 -5.21 -8.97
N PRO A 41 4.52 -4.55 -7.88
CA PRO A 41 5.44 -3.99 -6.90
C PRO A 41 6.17 -5.08 -6.15
N GLU A 42 7.30 -4.73 -5.54
CA GLU A 42 7.99 -5.66 -4.65
C GLU A 42 7.30 -5.75 -3.31
N ARG A 43 6.85 -4.61 -2.79
CA ARG A 43 6.18 -4.55 -1.48
C ARG A 43 5.18 -3.40 -1.48
N ILE A 44 4.17 -3.54 -0.64
CA ILE A 44 3.26 -2.45 -0.32
C ILE A 44 3.15 -2.39 1.20
N ILE A 45 3.39 -1.21 1.77
CA ILE A 45 3.32 -0.99 3.21
C ILE A 45 2.26 0.05 3.49
N LEU A 46 1.28 -0.31 4.31
CA LEU A 46 0.29 0.63 4.82
C LEU A 46 0.92 1.36 6.00
N PHE A 47 0.83 2.68 6.01
CA PHE A 47 1.31 3.45 7.13
C PHE A 47 0.27 4.45 7.57
N GLY A 48 0.61 5.32 8.53
CA GLY A 48 -0.32 6.33 9.01
C GLY A 48 -1.39 5.77 9.92
N SER A 49 -2.51 6.50 10.03
CA SER A 49 -3.50 6.24 11.06
C SER A 49 -4.14 4.86 10.98
N TYR A 50 -4.34 4.32 9.77
CA TYR A 50 -4.94 2.99 9.64
C TYR A 50 -3.98 1.85 9.97
N ALA A 51 -2.70 2.13 10.11
CA ALA A 51 -1.71 1.12 10.49
C ALA A 51 -1.37 1.19 11.98
N TYR A 52 -1.07 2.40 12.49
CA TYR A 52 -0.62 2.53 13.86
C TYR A 52 -1.19 3.76 14.57
N GLY A 53 -2.27 4.32 14.08
CA GLY A 53 -2.90 5.49 14.67
C GLY A 53 -4.34 5.22 15.06
N GLN A 54 -5.12 6.28 15.10
CA GLN A 54 -6.55 6.24 15.42
C GLN A 54 -7.32 6.90 14.28
N PRO A 55 -7.67 6.12 13.25
CA PRO A 55 -8.32 6.70 12.09
C PRO A 55 -9.75 7.13 12.39
N ASP A 56 -10.19 8.17 11.68
CA ASP A 56 -11.57 8.59 11.68
C ASP A 56 -12.06 8.61 10.23
N ARG A 57 -13.29 9.10 10.02
CA ARG A 57 -13.89 9.08 8.68
C ARG A 57 -13.13 9.91 7.66
N ASP A 58 -12.35 10.88 8.12
CA ASP A 58 -11.60 11.77 7.22
C ASP A 58 -10.16 11.32 7.02
N SER A 59 -9.77 10.21 7.63
CA SER A 59 -8.39 9.71 7.50
C SER A 59 -8.14 9.15 6.12
N ASP A 60 -6.94 9.44 5.60
CA ASP A 60 -6.49 8.87 4.33
C ASP A 60 -5.94 7.47 4.53
N LEU A 61 -5.96 6.69 3.46
CA LEU A 61 -5.24 5.43 3.39
C LEU A 61 -3.86 5.72 2.82
N ASP A 62 -2.82 5.52 3.62
CA ASP A 62 -1.46 5.88 3.26
C ASP A 62 -0.68 4.65 2.85
N LEU A 63 -0.26 4.60 1.59
CA LEU A 63 0.44 3.44 1.04
C LEU A 63 1.83 3.83 0.54
N LEU A 64 2.83 3.06 0.96
CA LEU A 64 4.16 3.11 0.36
C LEU A 64 4.25 1.94 -0.61
N VAL A 65 4.42 2.24 -1.89
CA VAL A 65 4.51 1.23 -2.95
C VAL A 65 5.96 1.17 -3.41
N ILE A 66 6.61 0.03 -3.18
CA ILE A 66 8.02 -0.14 -3.54
C ILE A 66 8.07 -0.86 -4.88
N ARG A 67 8.56 -0.15 -5.89
CA ARG A 67 8.63 -0.64 -7.27
C ARG A 67 10.03 -0.46 -7.82
N ARG A 68 10.46 -1.41 -8.64
CA ARG A 68 11.67 -1.22 -9.46
C ARG A 68 11.28 -0.48 -10.73
N ASN A 69 12.25 0.13 -11.38
CA ASN A 69 12.10 0.65 -12.76
C ASN A 69 10.92 1.59 -12.94
N ILE A 70 10.73 2.53 -12.02
CA ILE A 70 9.70 3.55 -12.20
C ILE A 70 10.29 4.73 -12.99
N PRO A 71 9.46 5.39 -13.83
CA PRO A 71 9.95 6.54 -14.59
C PRO A 71 10.33 7.72 -13.68
N SER A 72 9.54 7.96 -12.65
CA SER A 72 9.83 8.88 -11.57
C SER A 72 8.84 8.58 -10.46
N GLU A 73 9.12 9.07 -9.26
CA GLU A 73 8.21 8.86 -8.13
C GLU A 73 6.87 9.51 -8.41
N ARG A 74 6.89 10.73 -8.93
CA ARG A 74 5.65 11.44 -9.24
C ARG A 74 4.84 10.73 -10.31
N ALA A 75 5.49 10.30 -11.39
CA ALA A 75 4.80 9.59 -12.47
C ALA A 75 4.19 8.30 -11.96
N SER A 76 4.91 7.55 -11.13
CA SER A 76 4.39 6.31 -10.55
C SER A 76 3.17 6.58 -9.68
N ASN A 77 3.21 7.61 -8.83
CA ASN A 77 2.06 7.96 -8.00
C ASN A 77 0.84 8.27 -8.84
N LEU A 78 1.03 9.00 -9.94
CA LEU A 78 -0.08 9.35 -10.84
C LEU A 78 -0.62 8.12 -11.58
N GLU A 79 0.27 7.22 -12.01
CA GLU A 79 -0.16 5.98 -12.67
C GLU A 79 -1.04 5.15 -11.74
N ILE A 80 -0.63 5.02 -10.49
CA ILE A 80 -1.39 4.24 -9.51
C ILE A 80 -2.73 4.90 -9.24
N ALA A 81 -2.73 6.20 -9.00
CA ALA A 81 -3.98 6.93 -8.74
C ALA A 81 -4.94 6.80 -9.92
N HIS A 82 -4.42 6.86 -11.14
CA HIS A 82 -5.24 6.71 -12.34
C HIS A 82 -5.84 5.31 -12.43
N ALA A 83 -5.05 4.29 -12.12
CA ALA A 83 -5.52 2.92 -12.18
C ALA A 83 -6.66 2.66 -11.18
N PHE A 84 -6.72 3.42 -10.09
CA PHE A 84 -7.79 3.26 -9.11
C PHE A 84 -9.18 3.54 -9.67
N TRP A 85 -9.26 4.24 -10.80
CA TRP A 85 -10.55 4.47 -11.46
C TRP A 85 -11.19 3.17 -11.97
N GLU A 86 -10.42 2.08 -12.06
CA GLU A 86 -10.97 0.78 -12.45
C GLU A 86 -11.82 0.15 -11.35
N VAL A 87 -11.66 0.60 -10.12
CA VAL A 87 -12.42 0.06 -9.00
C VAL A 87 -13.74 0.81 -8.91
N PRO A 88 -14.87 0.12 -9.00
CA PRO A 88 -16.16 0.80 -8.96
C PRO A 88 -16.53 1.25 -7.54
N GLY A 89 -17.47 2.20 -7.48
CA GLY A 89 -18.02 2.66 -6.22
C GLY A 89 -17.28 3.85 -5.65
N PRO A 90 -17.72 4.32 -4.47
CA PRO A 90 -17.07 5.45 -3.80
C PRO A 90 -15.64 5.11 -3.45
N ARG A 91 -14.72 6.03 -3.76
CA ARG A 91 -13.29 5.78 -3.55
C ARG A 91 -12.83 6.44 -2.25
N PRO A 92 -12.10 5.71 -1.41
CA PRO A 92 -11.46 6.32 -0.25
C PRO A 92 -10.41 7.34 -0.67
N SER A 93 -10.03 8.19 0.24
CA SER A 93 -8.93 9.11 0.02
C SER A 93 -7.61 8.38 0.25
N PHE A 94 -6.67 8.56 -0.68
CA PHE A 94 -5.37 7.88 -0.62
C PHE A 94 -4.23 8.87 -0.64
N THR A 95 -3.17 8.52 0.08
CA THR A 95 -1.84 9.11 -0.10
C THR A 95 -0.94 7.99 -0.61
N ILE A 96 -0.37 8.18 -1.80
CA ILE A 96 0.50 7.17 -2.41
C ILE A 96 1.92 7.71 -2.46
N LEU A 97 2.86 6.93 -1.91
CA LEU A 97 4.27 7.22 -2.04
C LEU A 97 4.90 6.06 -2.81
N SER A 98 5.46 6.35 -3.98
CA SER A 98 6.19 5.35 -4.76
C SER A 98 7.68 5.56 -4.56
N LYS A 99 8.40 4.48 -4.26
CA LYS A 99 9.85 4.51 -4.07
C LYS A 99 10.45 3.26 -4.66
N THR A 100 11.71 3.38 -5.11
CA THR A 100 12.49 2.18 -5.46
C THR A 100 13.10 1.61 -4.19
N PRO A 101 13.51 0.33 -4.21
CA PRO A 101 14.22 -0.24 -3.06
C PRO A 101 15.47 0.55 -2.69
N GLU A 102 16.19 1.06 -3.71
CA GLU A 102 17.40 1.85 -3.49
C GLU A 102 17.10 3.16 -2.76
N ARG A 103 16.00 3.81 -3.14
CA ARG A 103 15.63 5.06 -2.48
C ARG A 103 15.24 4.83 -1.03
N ILE A 104 14.55 3.72 -0.74
CA ILE A 104 14.23 3.38 0.63
C ILE A 104 15.52 3.19 1.44
N ALA A 105 16.47 2.44 0.87
CA ALA A 105 17.76 2.23 1.53
C ALA A 105 18.48 3.54 1.82
N GLU A 106 18.48 4.47 0.85
CA GLU A 106 19.08 5.79 1.03
C GLU A 106 18.43 6.56 2.17
N ARG A 107 17.09 6.56 2.20
CA ARG A 107 16.37 7.28 3.24
C ARG A 107 16.61 6.70 4.63
N LEU A 108 16.72 5.38 4.73
CA LEU A 108 17.03 4.75 6.00
C LEU A 108 18.48 5.01 6.43
N ALA A 109 19.40 5.07 5.46
CA ALA A 109 20.81 5.33 5.74
C ALA A 109 21.01 6.73 6.33
N VAL A 110 20.23 7.72 5.90
CA VAL A 110 20.31 9.07 6.47
C VAL A 110 19.35 9.25 7.66
N LYS A 111 18.77 8.16 8.13
CA LYS A 111 17.89 8.14 9.31
C LYS A 111 16.70 9.10 9.18
N SER A 112 16.07 9.07 8.01
CA SER A 112 14.86 9.85 7.77
C SER A 112 13.77 9.41 8.75
N PRO A 113 13.26 10.30 9.60
CA PRO A 113 12.26 9.91 10.60
C PRO A 113 11.00 9.30 9.98
N LEU A 114 10.54 9.85 8.85
CA LEU A 114 9.35 9.33 8.20
C LEU A 114 9.55 7.88 7.76
N TYR A 115 10.68 7.59 7.09
CA TYR A 115 10.89 6.24 6.57
C TYR A 115 11.22 5.24 7.67
N GLU A 116 11.91 5.68 8.72
CA GLU A 116 12.10 4.81 9.88
C GLU A 116 10.76 4.45 10.52
N GLU A 117 9.86 5.40 10.61
CA GLU A 117 8.54 5.14 11.16
C GLU A 117 7.73 4.20 10.25
N ILE A 118 7.72 4.46 8.95
CA ILE A 118 6.96 3.63 8.02
C ILE A 118 7.45 2.19 8.06
N VAL A 119 8.76 1.98 7.98
CA VAL A 119 9.30 0.62 7.95
C VAL A 119 9.18 -0.05 9.32
N GLY A 120 9.34 0.73 10.39
CA GLY A 120 9.30 0.16 11.75
C GLY A 120 7.91 -0.12 12.28
N LYS A 121 6.92 0.72 11.93
CA LYS A 121 5.57 0.62 12.47
C LYS A 121 4.52 0.27 11.42
N GLY A 122 4.83 0.43 10.15
CA GLY A 122 3.87 0.17 9.09
C GLY A 122 3.49 -1.30 9.01
N LEU A 123 2.40 -1.56 8.32
CA LEU A 123 1.91 -2.91 8.10
C LEU A 123 2.23 -3.32 6.66
N GLU A 124 3.08 -4.33 6.50
CA GLU A 124 3.32 -4.86 5.16
C GLU A 124 2.08 -5.63 4.71
N VAL A 125 1.38 -5.07 3.73
CA VAL A 125 0.14 -5.67 3.24
C VAL A 125 0.38 -6.55 2.02
N TYR A 126 1.55 -6.42 1.39
CA TYR A 126 1.90 -7.24 0.23
C TYR A 126 3.41 -7.32 0.09
N ALA A 127 3.91 -8.51 -0.23
CA ALA A 127 5.31 -8.72 -0.61
C ALA A 127 5.34 -9.74 -1.74
N ALA A 128 6.05 -9.42 -2.80
CA ALA A 128 6.22 -10.34 -3.93
C ALA A 128 7.09 -11.51 -3.51
N SER A 129 6.80 -12.67 -4.06
CA SER A 129 7.61 -13.87 -3.78
C SER A 129 8.84 -13.97 -4.67
#